data_5bc8d073d9fa318cb238723157142d83
#
_entry.id   5bc8d073d9fa318cb238723157142d83
#
_cell.length_a   1.000
_cell.length_b   1.000
_cell.length_c   1.000
_cell.angle_alpha   90.00
_cell.angle_beta   90.00
_cell.angle_gamma   90.00
#
_symmetry.space_group_name_H-M   'P 1'
#
loop_
_entity.id
_entity.type
_entity.pdbx_description
1 polymer ?
#
loop_
_entity_poly.entity_id
_entity_poly.type
_entity_poly.pdbx_seq_one_letter_code
_entity_poly.pdbx_strand_id
1 'polypeptide(L)'
;MWVARDAKVYPTAYLGAPCIIGHKTEVRPGAFIRGNALVGDNCVVGNSTELKNVILFDNVQVPHYNYVGDSILGYKSHMGAGSITSNVKSDKLPVVIHNEGEEIETGRKKVGAMLGDYVEVGCNSVLNPGTVIGRDASVYPTSCVRGVVPERCKGNIAVKK
;
A
#
# COMPACT_ATOMS: atom_id res chain seq x y z
N MET A 1 -8.11 -8.24 -18.14
CA MET A 1 -8.34 -8.67 -16.74
C MET A 1 -8.07 -10.17 -16.65
N TRP A 2 -7.28 -10.57 -15.67
CA TRP A 2 -7.06 -11.99 -15.38
C TRP A 2 -7.30 -12.23 -13.88
N VAL A 3 -8.09 -13.26 -13.57
CA VAL A 3 -8.41 -13.65 -12.19
C VAL A 3 -8.18 -15.15 -12.07
N ALA A 4 -7.36 -15.56 -11.11
CA ALA A 4 -7.11 -16.98 -10.88
C ALA A 4 -8.40 -17.74 -10.56
N ARG A 5 -8.52 -19.00 -11.01
CA ARG A 5 -9.75 -19.79 -10.86
C ARG A 5 -10.13 -20.05 -9.40
N ASP A 6 -9.15 -20.08 -8.53
CA ASP A 6 -9.31 -20.33 -7.08
C ASP A 6 -9.28 -19.04 -6.25
N ALA A 7 -9.21 -17.87 -6.90
CA ALA A 7 -9.43 -16.60 -6.24
C ALA A 7 -10.91 -16.44 -5.86
N LYS A 8 -11.16 -15.86 -4.70
CA LYS A 8 -12.52 -15.65 -4.20
C LYS A 8 -12.90 -14.17 -4.31
N VAL A 9 -13.70 -13.86 -5.31
CA VAL A 9 -14.25 -12.51 -5.48
C VAL A 9 -15.69 -12.52 -4.98
N TYR A 10 -15.96 -11.72 -3.96
CA TYR A 10 -17.29 -11.63 -3.37
C TYR A 10 -18.22 -10.72 -4.20
N PRO A 11 -19.55 -10.95 -4.13
CA PRO A 11 -20.51 -9.98 -4.62
C PRO A 11 -20.25 -8.59 -4.02
N THR A 12 -20.59 -7.53 -4.73
CA THR A 12 -20.35 -6.12 -4.36
C THR A 12 -18.91 -5.63 -4.44
N ALA A 13 -17.94 -6.49 -4.72
CA ALA A 13 -16.62 -6.04 -5.11
C ALA A 13 -16.62 -5.53 -6.56
N TYR A 14 -15.89 -4.45 -6.83
CA TYR A 14 -15.68 -3.96 -8.18
C TYR A 14 -14.25 -4.20 -8.64
N LEU A 15 -14.09 -4.82 -9.79
CA LEU A 15 -12.81 -5.02 -10.44
C LEU A 15 -12.74 -4.24 -11.75
N GLY A 16 -11.94 -3.18 -11.77
CA GLY A 16 -11.60 -2.42 -12.97
C GLY A 16 -10.39 -2.99 -13.71
N ALA A 17 -10.44 -2.96 -15.04
CA ALA A 17 -9.30 -3.36 -15.86
C ALA A 17 -8.33 -2.17 -16.09
N PRO A 18 -7.03 -2.46 -16.38
CA PRO A 18 -6.42 -3.78 -16.31
C PRO A 18 -6.15 -4.22 -14.87
N CYS A 19 -6.39 -5.49 -14.56
CA CYS A 19 -5.98 -6.05 -13.28
C CYS A 19 -5.65 -7.55 -13.39
N ILE A 20 -4.76 -7.99 -12.50
CA ILE A 20 -4.39 -9.38 -12.29
C ILE A 20 -4.65 -9.71 -10.82
N ILE A 21 -5.40 -10.78 -10.56
CA ILE A 21 -5.68 -11.28 -9.21
C ILE A 21 -5.14 -12.71 -9.10
N GLY A 22 -4.17 -12.91 -8.23
CA GLY A 22 -3.48 -14.18 -8.03
C GLY A 22 -4.30 -15.25 -7.33
N HIS A 23 -3.68 -16.44 -7.23
CA HIS A 23 -4.28 -17.64 -6.67
C HIS A 23 -4.66 -17.46 -5.19
N LYS A 24 -5.79 -18.01 -4.76
CA LYS A 24 -6.27 -18.01 -3.37
C LYS A 24 -6.42 -16.61 -2.76
N THR A 25 -6.39 -15.58 -3.58
CA THR A 25 -6.61 -14.20 -3.13
C THR A 25 -8.09 -13.96 -2.89
N GLU A 26 -8.40 -13.28 -1.80
CA GLU A 26 -9.77 -12.86 -1.48
C GLU A 26 -9.96 -11.37 -1.79
N VAL A 27 -10.95 -11.09 -2.63
CA VAL A 27 -11.46 -9.73 -2.87
C VAL A 27 -12.84 -9.64 -2.21
N ARG A 28 -12.88 -9.02 -1.05
CA ARG A 28 -14.03 -9.03 -0.13
C ARG A 28 -15.12 -8.05 -0.52
N PRO A 29 -16.31 -8.15 0.09
CA PRO A 29 -17.41 -7.23 -0.20
C PRO A 29 -17.01 -5.75 -0.09
N GLY A 30 -17.45 -4.93 -1.05
CA GLY A 30 -17.18 -3.50 -1.06
C GLY A 30 -15.76 -3.08 -1.45
N ALA A 31 -14.88 -4.01 -1.78
CA ALA A 31 -13.58 -3.68 -2.34
C ALA A 31 -13.71 -2.99 -3.70
N PHE A 32 -12.88 -1.96 -3.93
CA PHE A 32 -12.88 -1.18 -5.16
C PHE A 32 -11.51 -1.21 -5.81
N ILE A 33 -11.29 -2.12 -6.75
CA ILE A 33 -10.07 -2.18 -7.56
C ILE A 33 -10.31 -1.34 -8.81
N ARG A 34 -9.72 -0.13 -8.85
CA ARG A 34 -9.96 0.82 -9.94
C ARG A 34 -9.28 0.44 -11.25
N GLY A 35 -8.23 -0.36 -11.18
CA GLY A 35 -7.44 -0.79 -12.33
C GLY A 35 -5.96 -0.52 -12.17
N ASN A 36 -5.18 -0.98 -13.15
CA ASN A 36 -3.71 -1.02 -13.09
C ASN A 36 -3.25 -1.70 -11.79
N ALA A 37 -3.88 -2.80 -11.41
CA ALA A 37 -3.60 -3.52 -10.20
C ALA A 37 -3.04 -4.91 -10.50
N LEU A 38 -1.87 -5.19 -9.95
CA LEU A 38 -1.28 -6.51 -9.92
C LEU A 38 -1.32 -6.99 -8.48
N VAL A 39 -2.15 -7.98 -8.20
CA VAL A 39 -2.33 -8.57 -6.87
C VAL A 39 -1.85 -10.00 -6.91
N GLY A 40 -0.86 -10.30 -6.08
CA GLY A 40 -0.25 -11.63 -5.98
C GLY A 40 -1.16 -12.68 -5.39
N ASP A 41 -0.57 -13.81 -5.00
CA ASP A 41 -1.25 -14.96 -4.44
C ASP A 41 -1.52 -14.79 -2.94
N ASN A 42 -2.57 -15.42 -2.43
CA ASN A 42 -2.96 -15.43 -1.01
C ASN A 42 -3.13 -14.04 -0.40
N CYS A 43 -3.46 -13.04 -1.18
CA CYS A 43 -3.70 -11.68 -0.71
C CYS A 43 -5.11 -11.52 -0.16
N VAL A 44 -5.30 -10.48 0.66
CA VAL A 44 -6.63 -10.04 1.09
C VAL A 44 -6.82 -8.58 0.72
N VAL A 45 -7.78 -8.32 -0.15
CA VAL A 45 -8.27 -6.97 -0.45
C VAL A 45 -9.66 -6.86 0.16
N GLY A 46 -9.74 -6.15 1.27
CA GLY A 46 -10.90 -6.24 2.15
C GLY A 46 -11.97 -5.20 1.92
N ASN A 47 -12.89 -5.15 2.88
CA ASN A 47 -14.05 -4.28 2.83
C ASN A 47 -13.64 -2.81 2.64
N SER A 48 -14.23 -2.17 1.65
CA SER A 48 -14.02 -0.75 1.33
C SER A 48 -12.56 -0.34 1.14
N THR A 49 -11.72 -1.28 0.76
CA THR A 49 -10.34 -1.01 0.35
C THR A 49 -10.33 -0.61 -1.12
N GLU A 50 -9.69 0.52 -1.40
CA GLU A 50 -9.49 0.99 -2.77
C GLU A 50 -8.06 0.75 -3.22
N LEU A 51 -7.90 0.12 -4.39
CA LEU A 51 -6.61 -0.09 -5.08
C LEU A 51 -6.57 0.66 -6.41
N LYS A 52 -5.46 1.35 -6.66
CA LYS A 52 -5.24 2.07 -7.92
C LYS A 52 -3.74 2.16 -8.23
N ASN A 53 -3.32 1.67 -9.40
CA ASN A 53 -1.90 1.63 -9.82
C ASN A 53 -1.02 1.00 -8.73
N VAL A 54 -1.21 -0.28 -8.47
CA VAL A 54 -0.52 -0.97 -7.37
C VAL A 54 0.10 -2.29 -7.79
N ILE A 55 1.17 -2.64 -7.09
CA ILE A 55 1.70 -4.00 -7.07
C ILE A 55 1.63 -4.49 -5.62
N LEU A 56 0.82 -5.51 -5.38
CA LEU A 56 0.81 -6.24 -4.12
C LEU A 56 1.49 -7.58 -4.34
N PHE A 57 2.59 -7.82 -3.64
CA PHE A 57 3.24 -9.13 -3.66
C PHE A 57 2.40 -10.18 -2.93
N ASP A 58 2.86 -11.42 -2.90
CA ASP A 58 2.09 -12.50 -2.29
C ASP A 58 1.88 -12.30 -0.79
N ASN A 59 0.75 -12.79 -0.29
CA ASN A 59 0.35 -12.73 1.10
C ASN A 59 0.16 -11.32 1.68
N VAL A 60 0.03 -10.31 0.84
CA VAL A 60 -0.25 -8.94 1.29
C VAL A 60 -1.68 -8.83 1.80
N GLN A 61 -1.85 -8.11 2.90
CA GLN A 61 -3.17 -7.87 3.47
C GLN A 61 -3.48 -6.37 3.57
N VAL A 62 -4.54 -5.96 2.91
CA VAL A 62 -5.15 -4.62 2.98
C VAL A 62 -6.65 -4.80 3.29
N PRO A 63 -6.97 -5.26 4.52
CA PRO A 63 -8.25 -5.92 4.79
C PRO A 63 -9.42 -4.98 5.10
N HIS A 64 -9.17 -3.72 5.47
CA HIS A 64 -10.23 -2.87 6.01
C HIS A 64 -10.01 -1.39 5.73
N TYR A 65 -10.86 -0.79 4.90
CA TYR A 65 -10.89 0.67 4.69
C TYR A 65 -9.52 1.27 4.36
N ASN A 66 -8.75 0.57 3.55
CA ASN A 66 -7.45 1.04 3.12
C ASN A 66 -7.57 1.79 1.79
N TYR A 67 -6.78 2.84 1.63
CA TYR A 67 -6.50 3.41 0.32
C TYR A 67 -5.06 3.08 -0.04
N VAL A 68 -4.86 2.39 -1.16
CA VAL A 68 -3.53 2.04 -1.68
C VAL A 68 -3.45 2.51 -3.12
N GLY A 69 -2.71 3.59 -3.33
CA GLY A 69 -2.57 4.21 -4.64
C GLY A 69 -1.12 4.47 -5.01
N ASP A 70 -0.74 4.19 -6.25
CA ASP A 70 0.59 4.43 -6.80
C ASP A 70 1.70 3.85 -5.89
N SER A 71 1.51 2.60 -5.45
CA SER A 71 2.27 1.98 -4.36
C SER A 71 2.70 0.56 -4.69
N ILE A 72 3.75 0.12 -4.02
CA ILE A 72 4.25 -1.26 -4.07
C ILE A 72 4.31 -1.80 -2.64
N LEU A 73 3.63 -2.92 -2.40
CA LEU A 73 3.59 -3.59 -1.10
C LEU A 73 4.30 -4.94 -1.19
N GLY A 74 5.39 -5.09 -0.42
CA GLY A 74 6.23 -6.28 -0.40
C GLY A 74 5.54 -7.50 0.23
N TYR A 75 6.18 -8.64 0.10
CA TYR A 75 5.69 -9.93 0.55
C TYR A 75 5.26 -9.91 2.02
N LYS A 76 4.07 -10.44 2.30
CA LYS A 76 3.49 -10.47 3.66
C LYS A 76 3.39 -9.12 4.35
N SER A 77 3.42 -8.01 3.65
CA SER A 77 3.13 -6.73 4.30
C SER A 77 1.64 -6.61 4.62
N HIS A 78 1.35 -5.89 5.70
CA HIS A 78 0.00 -5.70 6.21
C HIS A 78 -0.27 -4.24 6.53
N MET A 79 -1.41 -3.75 6.10
CA MET A 79 -1.91 -2.43 6.45
C MET A 79 -3.12 -2.56 7.37
N GLY A 80 -2.98 -2.08 8.60
CA GLY A 80 -4.07 -2.04 9.58
C GLY A 80 -5.27 -1.21 9.10
N ALA A 81 -6.42 -1.42 9.72
CA ALA A 81 -7.67 -0.78 9.33
C ALA A 81 -7.53 0.75 9.26
N GLY A 82 -8.03 1.34 8.18
CA GLY A 82 -8.02 2.80 7.96
C GLY A 82 -6.65 3.39 7.62
N SER A 83 -5.57 2.60 7.57
CA SER A 83 -4.29 3.12 7.11
C SER A 83 -4.29 3.33 5.60
N ILE A 84 -3.59 4.38 5.14
CA ILE A 84 -3.62 4.81 3.75
C ILE A 84 -2.24 5.20 3.23
N THR A 85 -2.05 5.06 1.91
CA THR A 85 -0.94 5.63 1.18
C THR A 85 -1.38 6.93 0.51
N SER A 86 -1.07 8.08 1.11
CA SER A 86 -1.28 9.35 0.43
C SER A 86 -0.32 9.46 -0.75
N ASN A 87 -0.83 9.79 -1.93
CA ASN A 87 -0.05 9.73 -3.17
C ASN A 87 0.13 11.07 -3.88
N VAL A 88 -0.45 12.15 -3.34
CA VAL A 88 -0.34 13.51 -3.90
C VAL A 88 0.04 14.48 -2.81
N LYS A 89 1.10 15.27 -3.05
CA LYS A 89 1.47 16.38 -2.17
C LYS A 89 0.46 17.53 -2.26
N SER A 90 0.29 18.26 -1.17
CA SER A 90 -0.62 19.42 -1.13
C SER A 90 -0.22 20.54 -2.10
N ASP A 91 1.08 20.72 -2.32
CA ASP A 91 1.65 21.71 -3.26
C ASP A 91 1.56 21.28 -4.74
N LYS A 92 1.12 20.03 -5.02
CA LYS A 92 1.02 19.45 -6.37
C LYS A 92 2.34 19.33 -7.13
N LEU A 93 3.47 19.55 -6.48
CA LEU A 93 4.80 19.37 -7.08
C LEU A 93 5.16 17.87 -7.18
N PRO A 94 6.15 17.51 -8.02
CA PRO A 94 6.65 16.15 -8.08
C PRO A 94 7.11 15.64 -6.70
N VAL A 95 6.91 14.36 -6.48
CA VAL A 95 7.32 13.71 -5.22
C VAL A 95 8.82 13.47 -5.24
N VAL A 96 9.49 13.82 -4.14
CA VAL A 96 10.89 13.54 -3.90
C VAL A 96 10.98 12.58 -2.71
N ILE A 97 11.80 11.54 -2.83
CA ILE A 97 12.07 10.62 -1.74
C ILE A 97 13.33 11.10 -1.02
N HIS A 98 13.23 11.32 0.28
CA HIS A 98 14.33 11.80 1.12
C HIS A 98 14.90 10.63 1.94
N ASN A 99 16.20 10.35 1.78
CA ASN A 99 16.89 9.29 2.48
C ASN A 99 18.28 9.76 2.97
N GLU A 100 18.43 9.97 4.28
CA GLU A 100 19.73 10.28 4.92
C GLU A 100 20.55 11.38 4.21
N GLY A 101 19.88 12.45 3.78
CA GLY A 101 20.52 13.57 3.07
C GLY A 101 20.61 13.40 1.56
N GLU A 102 20.18 12.26 1.03
CA GLU A 102 20.01 12.02 -0.39
C GLU A 102 18.58 12.36 -0.82
N GLU A 103 18.43 13.01 -1.96
CA GLU A 103 17.14 13.31 -2.57
C GLU A 103 16.99 12.57 -3.88
N ILE A 104 15.94 11.74 -3.97
CA ILE A 104 15.63 10.99 -5.19
C ILE A 104 14.40 11.60 -5.84
N GLU A 105 14.61 12.31 -6.93
CA GLU A 105 13.52 12.88 -7.72
C GLU A 105 12.78 11.79 -8.48
N THR A 106 11.48 11.65 -8.24
CA THR A 106 10.66 10.65 -8.93
C THR A 106 10.18 11.11 -10.30
N GLY A 107 10.21 12.40 -10.57
CA GLY A 107 9.62 12.99 -11.76
C GLY A 107 8.09 12.86 -11.85
N ARG A 108 7.43 12.37 -10.80
CA ARG A 108 6.00 12.05 -10.77
C ARG A 108 5.26 12.86 -9.71
N LYS A 109 4.09 13.38 -10.08
CA LYS A 109 3.18 14.07 -9.14
C LYS A 109 2.40 13.10 -8.24
N LYS A 110 2.34 11.82 -8.61
CA LYS A 110 1.64 10.79 -7.84
C LYS A 110 2.60 9.64 -7.56
N VAL A 111 2.94 9.49 -6.30
CA VAL A 111 3.72 8.37 -5.75
C VAL A 111 3.19 8.12 -4.34
N GLY A 112 2.73 6.92 -4.08
CA GLY A 112 2.27 6.51 -2.75
C GLY A 112 3.42 6.06 -1.86
N ALA A 113 3.41 4.81 -1.44
CA ALA A 113 4.43 4.24 -0.57
C ALA A 113 5.01 2.94 -1.16
N MET A 114 6.23 2.63 -0.74
CA MET A 114 6.87 1.35 -1.01
C MET A 114 7.14 0.65 0.32
N LEU A 115 6.49 -0.48 0.54
CA LEU A 115 6.68 -1.30 1.73
C LEU A 115 7.58 -2.49 1.38
N GLY A 116 8.62 -2.69 2.19
CA GLY A 116 9.40 -3.91 2.15
C GLY A 116 8.61 -5.12 2.65
N ASP A 117 9.24 -6.31 2.56
CA ASP A 117 8.63 -7.54 3.04
C ASP A 117 8.39 -7.50 4.56
N TYR A 118 7.31 -8.13 5.01
CA TYR A 118 6.94 -8.27 6.44
C TYR A 118 6.70 -6.93 7.16
N VAL A 119 6.43 -5.86 6.45
CA VAL A 119 6.10 -4.57 7.07
C VAL A 119 4.71 -4.62 7.68
N GLU A 120 4.59 -4.12 8.91
CA GLU A 120 3.31 -3.96 9.61
C GLU A 120 2.99 -2.46 9.78
N VAL A 121 1.87 -2.03 9.24
CA VAL A 121 1.38 -0.65 9.40
C VAL A 121 0.18 -0.63 10.31
N GLY A 122 0.30 0.06 11.43
CA GLY A 122 -0.78 0.18 12.42
C GLY A 122 -2.00 0.95 11.90
N CYS A 123 -3.15 0.68 12.52
CA CYS A 123 -4.44 1.28 12.13
C CYS A 123 -4.39 2.81 12.06
N ASN A 124 -5.15 3.38 11.13
CA ASN A 124 -5.29 4.84 10.96
C ASN A 124 -3.97 5.59 10.77
N SER A 125 -2.95 4.92 10.29
CA SER A 125 -1.69 5.58 9.92
C SER A 125 -1.75 6.13 8.50
N VAL A 126 -1.06 7.25 8.30
CA VAL A 126 -0.92 7.89 6.99
C VAL A 126 0.52 7.78 6.53
N LEU A 127 0.72 7.10 5.40
CA LEU A 127 2.00 7.08 4.71
C LEU A 127 2.00 8.20 3.67
N ASN A 128 2.79 9.25 3.90
CA ASN A 128 2.83 10.41 3.00
C ASN A 128 3.49 10.07 1.66
N PRO A 129 3.25 10.88 0.61
CA PRO A 129 3.79 10.61 -0.71
C PRO A 129 5.31 10.39 -0.72
N GLY A 130 5.75 9.29 -1.32
CA GLY A 130 7.15 8.91 -1.39
C GLY A 130 7.70 8.22 -0.13
N THR A 131 6.84 7.81 0.80
CA THR A 131 7.28 7.01 1.95
C THR A 131 7.83 5.66 1.50
N VAL A 132 8.99 5.30 2.02
CA VAL A 132 9.61 3.97 1.83
C VAL A 132 9.81 3.36 3.20
N ILE A 133 9.33 2.14 3.40
CA ILE A 133 9.45 1.43 4.69
C ILE A 133 10.25 0.16 4.46
N GLY A 134 11.38 0.06 5.14
CA GLY A 134 12.27 -1.08 5.07
C GLY A 134 11.66 -2.36 5.63
N ARG A 135 12.24 -3.49 5.25
CA ARG A 135 11.78 -4.83 5.62
C ARG A 135 11.68 -5.03 7.14
N ASP A 136 10.70 -5.82 7.57
CA ASP A 136 10.46 -6.14 9.00
C ASP A 136 10.22 -4.91 9.90
N ALA A 137 9.92 -3.75 9.34
CA ALA A 137 9.59 -2.57 10.13
C ALA A 137 8.12 -2.58 10.56
N SER A 138 7.85 -1.98 11.71
CA SER A 138 6.50 -1.84 12.26
C SER A 138 6.20 -0.38 12.57
N VAL A 139 5.15 0.13 11.98
CA VAL A 139 4.60 1.46 12.22
C VAL A 139 3.45 1.34 13.22
N TYR A 140 3.52 2.04 14.33
CA TYR A 140 2.47 2.01 15.34
C TYR A 140 1.21 2.74 14.85
N PRO A 141 0.03 2.40 15.39
CA PRO A 141 -1.22 3.04 15.01
C PRO A 141 -1.17 4.57 15.10
N THR A 142 -1.96 5.24 14.25
CA THR A 142 -2.11 6.70 14.22
C THR A 142 -0.82 7.47 13.90
N SER A 143 0.12 6.83 13.24
CA SER A 143 1.38 7.48 12.82
C SER A 143 1.23 8.24 11.51
N CYS A 144 1.95 9.36 11.41
CA CYS A 144 2.09 10.14 10.17
C CYS A 144 3.53 9.96 9.67
N VAL A 145 3.72 9.06 8.70
CA VAL A 145 5.05 8.65 8.23
C VAL A 145 5.48 9.43 7.00
N ARG A 146 6.74 9.85 6.96
CA ARG A 146 7.37 10.53 5.81
C ARG A 146 8.78 10.00 5.59
N GLY A 147 9.23 10.03 4.34
CA GLY A 147 10.61 9.68 3.98
C GLY A 147 10.88 8.18 4.10
N VAL A 148 12.12 7.84 4.36
CA VAL A 148 12.57 6.44 4.44
C VAL A 148 12.65 5.98 5.89
N VAL A 149 11.99 4.87 6.17
CA VAL A 149 12.04 4.16 7.46
C VAL A 149 13.00 2.99 7.32
N PRO A 150 14.05 2.90 8.13
CA PRO A 150 14.98 1.79 8.09
C PRO A 150 14.32 0.43 8.32
N GLU A 151 14.95 -0.64 7.84
CA GLU A 151 14.50 -1.99 8.13
C GLU A 151 14.49 -2.28 9.65
N ARG A 152 13.59 -3.16 10.09
CA ARG A 152 13.44 -3.60 11.49
C ARG A 152 13.16 -2.48 12.49
N CYS A 153 12.86 -1.29 12.02
CA CYS A 153 12.48 -0.16 12.88
C CYS A 153 11.06 -0.38 13.45
N LYS A 154 10.87 -0.06 14.72
CA LYS A 154 9.55 -0.18 15.37
C LYS A 154 9.21 1.10 16.12
N GLY A 155 8.01 1.61 15.97
CA GLY A 155 7.55 2.75 16.75
C GLY A 155 6.59 3.70 16.07
N ASN A 156 6.35 4.81 16.75
CA ASN A 156 5.75 5.99 16.17
C ASN A 156 6.82 6.70 15.35
N ILE A 157 6.85 6.43 14.07
CA ILE A 157 7.87 6.97 13.18
C ILE A 157 7.41 8.36 12.76
N ALA A 158 7.61 9.33 13.67
CA ALA A 158 7.56 10.73 13.33
C ALA A 158 8.94 11.11 12.77
N VAL A 159 8.97 11.55 11.53
CA VAL A 159 10.21 12.07 10.95
C VAL A 159 10.64 13.28 11.76
N LYS A 160 11.84 13.21 12.33
CA LYS A 160 12.50 14.42 12.84
C LYS A 160 12.62 15.41 11.69
N LYS A 161 12.14 16.62 11.92
CA LYS A 161 12.34 17.75 11.01
C LYS A 161 13.82 18.02 10.83
#